data_a4ebae3a31ceefeaed7d952d1a6cef89
#
_entry.id   a4ebae3a31ceefeaed7d952d1a6cef89
#
_cell.length_a   1.000
_cell.length_b   1.000
_cell.length_c   1.000
_cell.angle_alpha   90.00
_cell.angle_beta   90.00
_cell.angle_gamma   90.00
#
_symmetry.space_group_name_H-M   'P 1'
#
loop_
_entity.id
_entity.type
_entity.pdbx_description
1 polymer ?
#
loop_
_entity_poly.entity_id
_entity_poly.type
_entity_poly.pdbx_seq_one_letter_code
_entity_poly.pdbx_strand_id
1 'polypeptide(L)'
;MNQRIQLSDHFTTSRILRFAASPIIMMVFTSIYSVVDGFFVSNFAGKQAFAAVNLIMPFLQAFGCIGFMLGTGGSALVAMTLGTGNKKRANELFSMLVCATAVLGVIFTVVALLVLRPAAVLLGATAELLDDCILYGTIITVFQTAFMLQFLFQSFFITAEKPKLGLFFTVAAGLTNMVLDFVFVGVMGLGITGAAAATVISQLIGGIGPMFYFARPGNGGLLHFVRPVFSGKALLKACTNGSSELMTNLSASLVGALYNWQLLRLGGADGVAAYGVIMYVSFFFAAIFIGYAQGCAPVVSYHYGADNTDELKNLLRISLRVIAVGGVAMLCFSELLAAPLSRFFVGYDAELLELTTLGMKLYSLSFLLCGFNIFGSAFFTALNNGIVSAVISFLRTLVFQVTAILVLPHLLGMNGIWLSVVAAEIAALFVNAFFLVKNRKKYQY
;
A
#
# COMPACT_ATOMS: atom_id res chain seq x y z
N MET A 1 25.91 20.31 -9.60
CA MET A 1 25.32 20.25 -8.25
C MET A 1 23.85 19.88 -8.38
N ASN A 2 23.42 18.67 -7.96
CA ASN A 2 22.01 18.31 -7.92
C ASN A 2 21.33 19.12 -6.81
N GLN A 3 20.64 20.20 -7.17
CA GLN A 3 19.87 20.97 -6.21
C GLN A 3 18.83 20.03 -5.57
N ARG A 4 18.78 20.04 -4.24
CA ARG A 4 17.79 19.29 -3.45
C ARG A 4 16.40 19.83 -3.82
N ILE A 5 15.49 18.94 -4.21
CA ILE A 5 14.11 19.31 -4.52
C ILE A 5 13.38 19.55 -3.19
N GLN A 6 12.78 20.73 -3.05
CA GLN A 6 11.99 21.13 -1.88
C GLN A 6 10.49 21.07 -2.19
N LEU A 7 9.66 20.92 -1.16
CA LEU A 7 8.20 20.92 -1.32
C LEU A 7 7.66 22.26 -1.87
N SER A 8 8.37 23.35 -1.56
CA SER A 8 8.03 24.72 -1.99
C SER A 8 8.41 25.06 -3.43
N ASP A 9 9.11 24.17 -4.12
CA ASP A 9 9.58 24.42 -5.47
C ASP A 9 8.43 24.43 -6.49
N HIS A 10 8.64 25.12 -7.62
CA HIS A 10 7.81 24.89 -8.81
C HIS A 10 8.17 23.55 -9.45
N PHE A 11 7.15 22.73 -9.76
CA PHE A 11 7.33 21.40 -10.29
C PHE A 11 7.08 21.35 -11.80
N THR A 12 8.09 20.93 -12.53
CA THR A 12 7.97 20.44 -13.90
C THR A 12 7.74 18.93 -13.89
N THR A 13 7.30 18.36 -15.03
CA THR A 13 7.13 16.89 -15.18
C THR A 13 8.38 16.12 -14.77
N SER A 14 9.55 16.54 -15.20
CA SER A 14 10.83 15.90 -14.85
C SER A 14 11.15 16.01 -13.36
N ARG A 15 10.81 17.14 -12.74
CA ARG A 15 11.11 17.41 -11.33
C ARG A 15 10.22 16.59 -10.40
N ILE A 16 8.92 16.48 -10.70
CA ILE A 16 8.00 15.65 -9.92
C ILE A 16 8.32 14.15 -10.08
N LEU A 17 8.65 13.69 -11.28
CA LEU A 17 9.06 12.30 -11.49
C LEU A 17 10.36 11.97 -10.75
N ARG A 18 11.34 12.88 -10.73
CA ARG A 18 12.58 12.70 -9.96
C ARG A 18 12.32 12.66 -8.45
N PHE A 19 11.39 13.47 -7.95
CA PHE A 19 11.00 13.47 -6.54
C PHE A 19 10.24 12.17 -6.18
N ALA A 20 9.30 11.76 -7.02
CA ALA A 20 8.50 10.53 -6.83
C ALA A 20 9.28 9.24 -7.12
N ALA A 21 10.44 9.30 -7.78
CA ALA A 21 11.23 8.11 -8.14
C ALA A 21 11.57 7.24 -6.91
N SER A 22 11.98 7.87 -5.79
CA SER A 22 12.29 7.11 -4.57
C SER A 22 11.07 6.43 -3.97
N PRO A 23 9.90 7.09 -3.77
CA PRO A 23 8.67 6.42 -3.38
C PRO A 23 8.21 5.32 -4.34
N ILE A 24 8.34 5.51 -5.66
CA ILE A 24 8.01 4.48 -6.65
C ILE A 24 8.90 3.24 -6.44
N ILE A 25 10.22 3.43 -6.38
CA ILE A 25 11.16 2.33 -6.16
C ILE A 25 10.88 1.65 -4.81
N MET A 26 10.54 2.42 -3.78
CA MET A 26 10.18 1.91 -2.46
C MET A 26 8.97 0.96 -2.52
N MET A 27 7.90 1.34 -3.22
CA MET A 27 6.70 0.52 -3.36
C MET A 27 6.95 -0.71 -4.23
N VAL A 28 7.67 -0.56 -5.33
CA VAL A 28 8.06 -1.68 -6.21
C VAL A 28 8.94 -2.68 -5.46
N PHE A 29 9.93 -2.20 -4.72
CA PHE A 29 10.81 -3.05 -3.91
C PHE A 29 10.01 -3.79 -2.81
N THR A 30 9.05 -3.12 -2.16
CA THR A 30 8.17 -3.74 -1.18
C THR A 30 7.35 -4.90 -1.79
N SER A 31 6.85 -4.71 -3.02
CA SER A 31 6.14 -5.79 -3.73
C SER A 31 7.05 -6.99 -4.02
N ILE A 32 8.29 -6.73 -4.44
CA ILE A 32 9.26 -7.78 -4.76
C ILE A 32 9.64 -8.58 -3.50
N TYR A 33 10.02 -7.91 -2.41
CA TYR A 33 10.46 -8.64 -1.23
C TYR A 33 9.33 -9.45 -0.59
N SER A 34 8.08 -9.00 -0.67
CA SER A 34 6.92 -9.79 -0.19
C SER A 34 6.75 -11.10 -0.95
N VAL A 35 7.03 -11.10 -2.26
CA VAL A 35 7.04 -12.33 -3.08
C VAL A 35 8.18 -13.26 -2.68
N VAL A 36 9.37 -12.71 -2.41
CA VAL A 36 10.54 -13.48 -1.99
C VAL A 36 10.32 -14.12 -0.62
N ASP A 37 9.75 -13.38 0.34
CA ASP A 37 9.37 -13.91 1.66
C ASP A 37 8.42 -15.11 1.52
N GLY A 38 7.36 -14.97 0.74
CA GLY A 38 6.43 -16.07 0.44
C GLY A 38 7.11 -17.27 -0.21
N PHE A 39 8.10 -17.05 -1.08
CA PHE A 39 8.88 -18.10 -1.70
C PHE A 39 9.69 -18.89 -0.66
N PHE A 40 10.37 -18.24 0.27
CA PHE A 40 11.13 -18.93 1.32
C PHE A 40 10.23 -19.72 2.24
N VAL A 41 9.13 -19.15 2.70
CA VAL A 41 8.17 -19.86 3.56
C VAL A 41 7.59 -21.07 2.85
N SER A 42 7.17 -20.92 1.59
CA SER A 42 6.56 -22.02 0.82
C SER A 42 7.53 -23.18 0.57
N ASN A 43 8.78 -22.89 0.21
CA ASN A 43 9.72 -23.92 -0.23
C ASN A 43 10.52 -24.56 0.91
N PHE A 44 10.76 -23.82 1.99
CA PHE A 44 11.65 -24.28 3.06
C PHE A 44 10.95 -24.51 4.40
N ALA A 45 9.87 -23.76 4.72
CA ALA A 45 9.08 -24.03 5.94
C ALA A 45 7.96 -25.06 5.72
N GLY A 46 7.61 -25.33 4.45
CA GLY A 46 6.63 -26.34 4.05
C GLY A 46 5.22 -25.81 3.85
N LYS A 47 4.37 -26.67 3.23
CA LYS A 47 3.00 -26.32 2.83
C LYS A 47 2.11 -25.88 4.00
N GLN A 48 2.24 -26.54 5.14
CA GLN A 48 1.44 -26.25 6.33
C GLN A 48 1.78 -24.87 6.88
N ALA A 49 3.06 -24.55 7.06
CA ALA A 49 3.53 -23.24 7.51
C ALA A 49 3.08 -22.13 6.54
N PHE A 50 3.22 -22.35 5.22
CA PHE A 50 2.78 -21.38 4.21
C PHE A 50 1.27 -21.15 4.24
N ALA A 51 0.48 -22.20 4.42
CA ALA A 51 -0.98 -22.09 4.57
C ALA A 51 -1.36 -21.31 5.84
N ALA A 52 -0.69 -21.59 6.99
CA ALA A 52 -0.93 -20.89 8.24
C ALA A 52 -0.59 -19.39 8.15
N VAL A 53 0.56 -19.04 7.54
CA VAL A 53 0.96 -17.65 7.32
C VAL A 53 -0.08 -16.92 6.46
N ASN A 54 -0.46 -17.48 5.32
CA ASN A 54 -1.45 -16.85 4.43
C ASN A 54 -2.82 -16.68 5.08
N LEU A 55 -3.22 -17.63 5.93
CA LEU A 55 -4.51 -17.57 6.63
C LEU A 55 -4.55 -16.45 7.66
N ILE A 56 -3.47 -16.24 8.44
CA ILE A 56 -3.45 -15.23 9.50
C ILE A 56 -3.03 -13.84 9.02
N MET A 57 -2.39 -13.73 7.84
CA MET A 57 -1.92 -12.44 7.27
C MET A 57 -3.00 -11.37 7.17
N PRO A 58 -4.23 -11.61 6.69
CA PRO A 58 -5.26 -10.57 6.64
C PRO A 58 -5.57 -9.95 8.00
N PHE A 59 -5.55 -10.76 9.06
CA PHE A 59 -5.72 -10.29 10.43
C PHE A 59 -4.58 -9.37 10.88
N LEU A 60 -3.34 -9.77 10.64
CA LEU A 60 -2.15 -8.98 10.98
C LEU A 60 -2.09 -7.66 10.19
N GLN A 61 -2.41 -7.72 8.90
CA GLN A 61 -2.45 -6.55 8.04
C GLN A 61 -3.53 -5.54 8.45
N ALA A 62 -4.69 -6.00 8.92
CA ALA A 62 -5.78 -5.12 9.36
C ALA A 62 -5.33 -4.15 10.47
N PHE A 63 -4.51 -4.62 11.41
CA PHE A 63 -3.92 -3.74 12.44
C PHE A 63 -2.77 -2.89 11.89
N GLY A 64 -1.94 -3.44 10.99
CA GLY A 64 -0.83 -2.72 10.36
C GLY A 64 -1.30 -1.52 9.52
N CYS A 65 -2.45 -1.64 8.85
CA CYS A 65 -3.02 -0.59 8.02
C CYS A 65 -3.36 0.70 8.80
N ILE A 66 -3.48 0.63 10.14
CA ILE A 66 -3.64 1.82 10.98
C ILE A 66 -2.38 2.69 10.95
N GLY A 67 -1.20 2.08 10.93
CA GLY A 67 0.06 2.80 10.71
C GLY A 67 0.11 3.49 9.34
N PHE A 68 -0.38 2.81 8.31
CA PHE A 68 -0.49 3.37 6.97
C PHE A 68 -1.50 4.54 6.91
N MET A 69 -2.66 4.39 7.55
CA MET A 69 -3.66 5.44 7.69
C MET A 69 -3.10 6.69 8.38
N LEU A 70 -2.43 6.53 9.52
CA LEU A 70 -1.82 7.64 10.24
C LEU A 70 -0.62 8.24 9.49
N GLY A 71 0.11 7.42 8.73
CA GLY A 71 1.22 7.85 7.88
C GLY A 71 0.75 8.76 6.76
N THR A 72 -0.16 8.31 5.90
CA THR A 72 -0.64 9.07 4.75
C THR A 72 -1.48 10.28 5.17
N GLY A 73 -2.47 10.08 6.06
CA GLY A 73 -3.32 11.17 6.53
C GLY A 73 -2.59 12.19 7.39
N GLY A 74 -1.65 11.73 8.22
CA GLY A 74 -0.82 12.59 9.06
C GLY A 74 0.22 13.37 8.27
N SER A 75 0.87 12.73 7.28
CA SER A 75 1.83 13.42 6.41
C SER A 75 1.17 14.54 5.60
N ALA A 76 -0.06 14.34 5.12
CA ALA A 76 -0.83 15.37 4.45
C ALA A 76 -1.11 16.57 5.39
N LEU A 77 -1.53 16.30 6.63
CA LEU A 77 -1.78 17.35 7.63
C LEU A 77 -0.51 18.12 7.98
N VAL A 78 0.61 17.43 8.17
CA VAL A 78 1.91 18.04 8.50
C VAL A 78 2.46 18.83 7.31
N ALA A 79 2.38 18.30 6.09
CA ALA A 79 2.82 19.00 4.87
C ALA A 79 2.00 20.28 4.63
N MET A 80 0.68 20.24 4.83
CA MET A 80 -0.18 21.42 4.78
C MET A 80 0.26 22.45 5.82
N THR A 81 0.55 22.04 7.06
CA THR A 81 0.99 22.94 8.13
C THR A 81 2.36 23.55 7.82
N LEU A 82 3.26 22.81 7.14
CA LEU A 82 4.53 23.36 6.62
C LEU A 82 4.27 24.44 5.56
N GLY A 83 3.29 24.22 4.69
CA GLY A 83 2.88 25.18 3.66
C GLY A 83 2.38 26.50 4.24
N THR A 84 1.68 26.49 5.39
CA THR A 84 1.29 27.73 6.10
C THR A 84 2.47 28.47 6.73
N GLY A 85 3.71 27.95 6.63
CA GLY A 85 4.91 28.52 7.23
C GLY A 85 5.12 28.17 8.73
N ASN A 86 4.20 27.46 9.35
CA ASN A 86 4.27 27.14 10.78
C ASN A 86 5.07 25.84 11.05
N LYS A 87 6.40 25.93 10.88
CA LYS A 87 7.32 24.80 11.10
C LYS A 87 7.26 24.24 12.51
N LYS A 88 7.08 25.08 13.54
CA LYS A 88 6.97 24.64 14.93
C LYS A 88 5.75 23.70 15.08
N ARG A 89 4.59 24.14 14.62
CA ARG A 89 3.36 23.36 14.71
C ARG A 89 3.44 22.06 13.89
N ALA A 90 4.08 22.09 12.73
CA ALA A 90 4.32 20.90 11.93
C ALA A 90 5.13 19.84 12.67
N ASN A 91 6.20 20.24 13.37
CA ASN A 91 7.03 19.34 14.19
C ASN A 91 6.29 18.82 15.42
N GLU A 92 5.45 19.65 16.07
CA GLU A 92 4.57 19.21 17.17
C GLU A 92 3.58 18.15 16.71
N LEU A 93 2.93 18.35 15.54
CA LEU A 93 2.02 17.39 14.94
C LEU A 93 2.72 16.08 14.54
N PHE A 94 3.89 16.18 13.91
CA PHE A 94 4.72 15.01 13.58
C PHE A 94 5.04 14.19 14.83
N SER A 95 5.57 14.83 15.87
CA SER A 95 5.91 14.15 17.13
C SER A 95 4.69 13.55 17.82
N MET A 96 3.55 14.25 17.79
CA MET A 96 2.28 13.75 18.32
C MET A 96 1.82 12.49 17.55
N LEU A 97 1.91 12.49 16.21
CA LEU A 97 1.48 11.36 15.40
C LEU A 97 2.36 10.13 15.59
N VAL A 98 3.68 10.31 15.75
CA VAL A 98 4.59 9.22 16.10
C VAL A 98 4.25 8.63 17.48
N CYS A 99 4.05 9.48 18.50
CA CYS A 99 3.63 9.03 19.83
C CYS A 99 2.26 8.34 19.79
N ALA A 100 1.28 8.90 19.07
CA ALA A 100 -0.05 8.31 18.94
C ALA A 100 0.03 6.94 18.26
N THR A 101 0.83 6.80 17.20
CA THR A 101 1.03 5.51 16.53
C THR A 101 1.68 4.48 17.46
N ALA A 102 2.68 4.88 18.24
CA ALA A 102 3.31 3.99 19.21
C ALA A 102 2.33 3.53 20.29
N VAL A 103 1.54 4.45 20.86
CA VAL A 103 0.52 4.12 21.88
C VAL A 103 -0.57 3.24 21.31
N LEU A 104 -1.12 3.57 20.14
CA LEU A 104 -2.12 2.75 19.45
C LEU A 104 -1.54 1.38 19.07
N GLY A 105 -0.28 1.33 18.64
CA GLY A 105 0.42 0.08 18.36
C GLY A 105 0.46 -0.86 19.55
N VAL A 106 0.78 -0.33 20.75
CA VAL A 106 0.77 -1.12 21.98
C VAL A 106 -0.65 -1.58 22.33
N ILE A 107 -1.65 -0.69 22.23
CA ILE A 107 -3.06 -1.05 22.51
C ILE A 107 -3.52 -2.15 21.54
N PHE A 108 -3.26 -1.99 20.25
CA PHE A 108 -3.64 -2.99 19.25
C PHE A 108 -2.86 -4.29 19.36
N THR A 109 -1.60 -4.27 19.82
CA THR A 109 -0.85 -5.48 20.18
C THR A 109 -1.60 -6.27 21.26
N VAL A 110 -2.01 -5.61 22.34
CA VAL A 110 -2.75 -6.28 23.43
C VAL A 110 -4.08 -6.82 22.91
N VAL A 111 -4.86 -6.00 22.21
CA VAL A 111 -6.15 -6.44 21.64
C VAL A 111 -5.97 -7.59 20.67
N ALA A 112 -5.01 -7.50 19.75
CA ALA A 112 -4.76 -8.52 18.74
C ALA A 112 -4.33 -9.85 19.37
N LEU A 113 -3.48 -9.83 20.40
CA LEU A 113 -3.10 -11.04 21.13
C LEU A 113 -4.28 -11.73 21.81
N LEU A 114 -5.21 -10.94 22.41
CA LEU A 114 -6.42 -11.48 23.05
C LEU A 114 -7.38 -12.13 22.07
N VAL A 115 -7.49 -11.59 20.85
CA VAL A 115 -8.43 -12.08 19.83
C VAL A 115 -7.77 -12.97 18.77
N LEU A 116 -6.47 -13.20 18.83
CA LEU A 116 -5.71 -13.94 17.81
C LEU A 116 -6.26 -15.35 17.59
N ARG A 117 -6.49 -16.11 18.67
CA ARG A 117 -6.99 -17.48 18.58
C ARG A 117 -8.41 -17.55 18.00
N PRO A 118 -9.42 -16.80 18.52
CA PRO A 118 -10.74 -16.78 17.90
C PRO A 118 -10.73 -16.25 16.47
N ALA A 119 -9.86 -15.29 16.15
CA ALA A 119 -9.70 -14.78 14.78
C ALA A 119 -9.14 -15.87 13.84
N ALA A 120 -8.13 -16.62 14.23
CA ALA A 120 -7.59 -17.73 13.44
C ALA A 120 -8.67 -18.79 13.15
N VAL A 121 -9.47 -19.16 14.15
CA VAL A 121 -10.59 -20.10 13.98
C VAL A 121 -11.67 -19.52 13.03
N LEU A 122 -12.02 -18.25 13.19
CA LEU A 122 -13.01 -17.58 12.31
C LEU A 122 -12.53 -17.51 10.86
N LEU A 123 -11.23 -17.35 10.65
CA LEU A 123 -10.61 -17.34 9.32
C LEU A 123 -10.50 -18.75 8.70
N GLY A 124 -10.86 -19.80 9.46
CA GLY A 124 -10.90 -21.18 8.96
C GLY A 124 -9.69 -22.03 9.31
N ALA A 125 -8.92 -21.67 10.35
CA ALA A 125 -7.82 -22.51 10.82
C ALA A 125 -8.34 -23.87 11.28
N THR A 126 -7.84 -24.94 10.64
CA THR A 126 -8.05 -26.32 11.11
C THR A 126 -7.22 -26.60 12.36
N ALA A 127 -7.52 -27.68 13.05
CA ALA A 127 -6.74 -28.07 14.23
C ALA A 127 -5.23 -28.23 13.94
N GLU A 128 -4.89 -28.64 12.71
CA GLU A 128 -3.49 -28.81 12.27
C GLU A 128 -2.79 -27.46 12.01
N LEU A 129 -3.52 -26.43 11.54
CA LEU A 129 -2.97 -25.12 11.21
C LEU A 129 -3.00 -24.13 12.37
N LEU A 130 -3.83 -24.40 13.38
CA LEU A 130 -4.12 -23.44 14.45
C LEU A 130 -2.88 -23.08 15.26
N ASP A 131 -2.05 -24.06 15.60
CA ASP A 131 -0.85 -23.83 16.40
C ASP A 131 0.18 -23.00 15.64
N ASP A 132 0.37 -23.27 14.34
CA ASP A 132 1.24 -22.48 13.46
C ASP A 132 0.70 -21.05 13.27
N CYS A 133 -0.61 -20.87 13.11
CA CYS A 133 -1.24 -19.54 13.03
C CYS A 133 -1.03 -18.75 14.31
N ILE A 134 -1.19 -19.37 15.48
CA ILE A 134 -1.01 -18.71 16.77
C ILE A 134 0.47 -18.39 16.99
N LEU A 135 1.38 -19.31 16.69
CA LEU A 135 2.82 -19.10 16.86
C LEU A 135 3.31 -17.91 16.00
N TYR A 136 3.05 -17.97 14.70
CA TYR A 136 3.42 -16.90 13.76
C TYR A 136 2.74 -15.58 14.12
N GLY A 137 1.42 -15.63 14.32
CA GLY A 137 0.63 -14.47 14.66
C GLY A 137 1.08 -13.81 15.96
N THR A 138 1.44 -14.56 16.99
CA THR A 138 1.93 -14.02 18.27
C THR A 138 3.26 -13.30 18.08
N ILE A 139 4.23 -13.91 17.39
CA ILE A 139 5.56 -13.32 17.17
C ILE A 139 5.41 -11.98 16.42
N ILE A 140 4.66 -11.95 15.32
CA ILE A 140 4.44 -10.73 14.53
C ILE A 140 3.67 -9.69 15.35
N THR A 141 2.61 -10.08 16.05
CA THR A 141 1.74 -9.16 16.80
C THR A 141 2.48 -8.44 17.94
N VAL A 142 3.39 -9.11 18.64
CA VAL A 142 4.20 -8.49 19.71
C VAL A 142 4.98 -7.28 19.18
N PHE A 143 5.42 -7.32 17.93
CA PHE A 143 6.17 -6.25 17.29
C PHE A 143 5.32 -5.40 16.32
N GLN A 144 3.99 -5.51 16.39
CA GLN A 144 3.05 -4.77 15.51
C GLN A 144 3.27 -3.26 15.52
N THR A 145 3.68 -2.71 16.66
CA THR A 145 4.04 -1.29 16.79
C THR A 145 5.18 -0.89 15.84
N ALA A 146 6.20 -1.73 15.67
CA ALA A 146 7.30 -1.45 14.75
C ALA A 146 6.82 -1.44 13.30
N PHE A 147 5.92 -2.35 12.93
CA PHE A 147 5.30 -2.41 11.61
C PHE A 147 4.46 -1.15 11.32
N MET A 148 3.65 -0.72 12.28
CA MET A 148 2.87 0.53 12.14
C MET A 148 3.79 1.75 11.99
N LEU A 149 4.86 1.85 12.77
CA LEU A 149 5.85 2.93 12.67
C LEU A 149 6.61 2.90 11.34
N GLN A 150 6.89 1.73 10.78
CA GLN A 150 7.53 1.60 9.47
C GLN A 150 6.69 2.29 8.38
N PHE A 151 5.40 2.02 8.30
CA PHE A 151 4.51 2.67 7.34
C PHE A 151 4.38 4.18 7.59
N LEU A 152 4.30 4.57 8.85
CA LEU A 152 4.26 5.98 9.24
C LEU A 152 5.50 6.72 8.72
N PHE A 153 6.70 6.21 9.01
CA PHE A 153 7.95 6.86 8.61
C PHE A 153 8.19 6.85 7.10
N GLN A 154 7.72 5.85 6.37
CA GLN A 154 7.77 5.88 4.91
C GLN A 154 7.11 7.15 4.35
N SER A 155 5.93 7.51 4.85
CA SER A 155 5.22 8.73 4.45
C SER A 155 5.93 10.01 4.94
N PHE A 156 6.43 10.00 6.17
CA PHE A 156 7.09 11.18 6.75
C PHE A 156 8.47 11.48 6.18
N PHE A 157 9.21 10.50 5.69
CA PHE A 157 10.46 10.77 4.96
C PHE A 157 10.21 11.57 3.67
N ILE A 158 9.10 11.33 2.99
CA ILE A 158 8.73 12.10 1.80
C ILE A 158 8.40 13.54 2.19
N THR A 159 7.58 13.72 3.23
CA THR A 159 7.22 15.04 3.79
C THR A 159 8.43 15.80 4.35
N ALA A 160 9.43 15.10 4.90
CA ALA A 160 10.68 15.68 5.38
C ALA A 160 11.67 16.04 4.24
N GLU A 161 11.28 15.93 2.98
CA GLU A 161 12.14 16.10 1.79
C GLU A 161 13.35 15.15 1.78
N LYS A 162 13.19 13.97 2.35
CA LYS A 162 14.20 12.92 2.43
C LYS A 162 13.73 11.58 1.84
N PRO A 163 13.08 11.56 0.65
CA PRO A 163 12.54 10.31 0.11
C PRO A 163 13.61 9.24 -0.13
N LYS A 164 14.86 9.64 -0.41
CA LYS A 164 15.99 8.70 -0.54
C LYS A 164 16.34 7.99 0.76
N LEU A 165 16.15 8.64 1.93
CA LEU A 165 16.32 7.97 3.22
C LEU A 165 15.17 7.00 3.49
N GLY A 166 13.94 7.35 3.13
CA GLY A 166 12.82 6.41 3.17
C GLY A 166 13.10 5.16 2.35
N LEU A 167 13.59 5.34 1.12
CA LEU A 167 14.02 4.24 0.27
C LEU A 167 15.15 3.41 0.91
N PHE A 168 16.16 4.06 1.49
CA PHE A 168 17.25 3.36 2.17
C PHE A 168 16.75 2.46 3.31
N PHE A 169 15.88 2.98 4.21
CA PHE A 169 15.31 2.17 5.29
C PHE A 169 14.43 1.03 4.79
N THR A 170 13.63 1.27 3.75
CA THR A 170 12.78 0.22 3.15
C THR A 170 13.64 -0.87 2.51
N VAL A 171 14.67 -0.51 1.75
CA VAL A 171 15.59 -1.47 1.13
C VAL A 171 16.39 -2.22 2.20
N ALA A 172 16.92 -1.52 3.22
CA ALA A 172 17.64 -2.15 4.32
C ALA A 172 16.74 -3.17 5.07
N ALA A 173 15.50 -2.80 5.39
CA ALA A 173 14.55 -3.69 6.01
C ALA A 173 14.24 -4.92 5.12
N GLY A 174 13.89 -4.71 3.85
CA GLY A 174 13.57 -5.80 2.93
C GLY A 174 14.74 -6.72 2.62
N LEU A 175 15.96 -6.18 2.43
CA LEU A 175 17.16 -7.01 2.26
C LEU A 175 17.46 -7.82 3.53
N THR A 176 17.30 -7.22 4.71
CA THR A 176 17.46 -7.94 5.98
C THR A 176 16.46 -9.08 6.08
N ASN A 177 15.19 -8.85 5.73
CA ASN A 177 14.18 -9.92 5.71
C ASN A 177 14.61 -11.06 4.78
N MET A 178 14.93 -10.77 3.50
CA MET A 178 15.35 -11.79 2.54
C MET A 178 16.58 -12.60 3.01
N VAL A 179 17.60 -11.91 3.55
CA VAL A 179 18.81 -12.58 4.05
C VAL A 179 18.50 -13.45 5.27
N LEU A 180 17.70 -12.93 6.20
CA LEU A 180 17.34 -13.69 7.40
C LEU A 180 16.38 -14.85 7.10
N ASP A 181 15.47 -14.73 6.12
CA ASP A 181 14.66 -15.84 5.63
C ASP A 181 15.57 -16.94 5.06
N PHE A 182 16.52 -16.58 4.22
CA PHE A 182 17.51 -17.53 3.72
C PHE A 182 18.26 -18.22 4.86
N VAL A 183 18.74 -17.47 5.85
CA VAL A 183 19.52 -18.03 6.98
C VAL A 183 18.62 -18.83 7.92
N PHE A 184 17.53 -18.25 8.41
CA PHE A 184 16.70 -18.87 9.47
C PHE A 184 15.82 -19.98 8.93
N VAL A 185 15.22 -19.80 7.77
CA VAL A 185 14.30 -20.78 7.19
C VAL A 185 15.05 -21.75 6.28
N GLY A 186 15.93 -21.22 5.39
CA GLY A 186 16.64 -22.03 4.41
C GLY A 186 17.80 -22.83 4.99
N VAL A 187 18.69 -22.21 5.79
CA VAL A 187 19.92 -22.84 6.30
C VAL A 187 19.71 -23.49 7.66
N MET A 188 19.10 -22.75 8.62
CA MET A 188 18.91 -23.23 9.99
C MET A 188 17.69 -24.13 10.17
N GLY A 189 16.76 -24.14 9.21
CA GLY A 189 15.56 -24.99 9.25
C GLY A 189 14.59 -24.63 10.39
N LEU A 190 14.55 -23.36 10.83
CA LEU A 190 13.68 -22.90 11.93
C LEU A 190 12.20 -22.81 11.53
N GLY A 191 11.86 -23.13 10.27
CA GLY A 191 10.49 -23.15 9.79
C GLY A 191 9.76 -21.82 9.96
N ILE A 192 8.51 -21.88 10.40
CA ILE A 192 7.63 -20.72 10.57
C ILE A 192 8.15 -19.71 11.61
N THR A 193 8.83 -20.18 12.65
CA THR A 193 9.43 -19.30 13.67
C THR A 193 10.56 -18.46 13.09
N GLY A 194 11.37 -19.08 12.20
CA GLY A 194 12.44 -18.39 11.49
C GLY A 194 11.90 -17.27 10.59
N ALA A 195 10.84 -17.55 9.82
CA ALA A 195 10.17 -16.56 8.98
C ALA A 195 9.58 -15.40 9.81
N ALA A 196 8.90 -15.71 10.92
CA ALA A 196 8.38 -14.68 11.81
C ALA A 196 9.50 -13.79 12.40
N ALA A 197 10.61 -14.40 12.83
CA ALA A 197 11.75 -13.67 13.38
C ALA A 197 12.42 -12.75 12.32
N ALA A 198 12.60 -13.25 11.11
CA ALA A 198 13.14 -12.46 10.00
C ALA A 198 12.27 -11.24 9.70
N THR A 199 10.95 -11.44 9.62
CA THR A 199 9.97 -10.35 9.41
C THR A 199 10.02 -9.33 10.56
N VAL A 200 10.04 -9.75 11.80
CA VAL A 200 10.14 -8.86 12.97
C VAL A 200 11.41 -8.02 12.95
N ILE A 201 12.56 -8.63 12.71
CA ILE A 201 13.85 -7.90 12.67
C ILE A 201 13.83 -6.85 11.55
N SER A 202 13.28 -7.19 10.39
CA SER A 202 13.13 -6.24 9.28
C SER A 202 12.20 -5.07 9.65
N GLN A 203 11.09 -5.35 10.32
CA GLN A 203 10.15 -4.33 10.80
C GLN A 203 10.77 -3.41 11.86
N LEU A 204 11.63 -3.95 12.74
CA LEU A 204 12.38 -3.14 13.71
C LEU A 204 13.33 -2.17 13.01
N ILE A 205 14.02 -2.60 11.96
CA ILE A 205 14.90 -1.71 11.16
C ILE A 205 14.07 -0.60 10.50
N GLY A 206 12.96 -0.96 9.87
CA GLY A 206 12.08 0.00 9.18
C GLY A 206 11.29 0.93 10.10
N GLY A 207 10.93 0.47 11.31
CA GLY A 207 10.12 1.22 12.26
C GLY A 207 10.93 1.99 13.30
N ILE A 208 11.97 1.38 13.88
CA ILE A 208 12.77 2.01 14.94
C ILE A 208 13.96 2.77 14.37
N GLY A 209 14.58 2.27 13.29
CA GLY A 209 15.72 2.95 12.66
C GLY A 209 15.47 4.43 12.33
N PRO A 210 14.36 4.79 11.71
CA PRO A 210 14.01 6.19 11.45
C PRO A 210 13.91 7.08 12.69
N MET A 211 13.53 6.53 13.85
CA MET A 211 13.43 7.30 15.09
C MET A 211 14.77 7.93 15.46
N PHE A 212 15.88 7.20 15.28
CA PHE A 212 17.22 7.73 15.54
C PHE A 212 17.58 8.88 14.60
N TYR A 213 17.13 8.83 13.34
CA TYR A 213 17.33 9.92 12.40
C TYR A 213 16.57 11.19 12.83
N PHE A 214 15.27 11.06 13.15
CA PHE A 214 14.44 12.21 13.54
C PHE A 214 14.74 12.73 14.94
N ALA A 215 15.36 11.92 15.80
CA ALA A 215 15.80 12.33 17.16
C ALA A 215 17.08 13.18 17.13
N ARG A 216 17.88 13.13 16.06
CA ARG A 216 19.13 13.91 16.00
C ARG A 216 18.86 15.38 15.77
N PRO A 217 19.34 16.29 16.66
CA PRO A 217 19.32 17.73 16.43
C PRO A 217 20.10 18.06 15.14
N GLY A 218 19.51 18.89 14.26
CA GLY A 218 20.18 19.30 13.05
C GLY A 218 20.31 18.22 11.96
N ASN A 219 19.37 17.28 11.90
CA ASN A 219 19.32 16.20 10.90
C ASN A 219 19.23 16.69 9.43
N GLY A 220 19.23 18.01 9.20
CA GLY A 220 19.14 18.64 7.87
C GLY A 220 17.80 18.38 7.15
N GLY A 221 16.78 17.88 7.84
CA GLY A 221 15.41 17.72 7.38
C GLY A 221 14.50 18.83 7.86
N LEU A 222 13.29 18.90 7.29
CA LEU A 222 12.21 19.79 7.76
C LEU A 222 11.60 19.33 9.08
N LEU A 223 11.64 18.02 9.33
CA LEU A 223 11.01 17.38 10.49
C LEU A 223 12.07 16.85 11.46
N HIS A 224 11.81 17.06 12.75
CA HIS A 224 12.56 16.53 13.89
C HIS A 224 11.63 16.37 15.10
N PHE A 225 12.00 15.54 16.05
CA PHE A 225 11.23 15.38 17.26
C PHE A 225 11.30 16.62 18.14
N VAL A 226 10.13 17.04 18.59
CA VAL A 226 9.94 18.07 19.61
C VAL A 226 8.96 17.54 20.67
N ARG A 227 8.79 18.29 21.76
CA ARG A 227 7.76 17.93 22.76
C ARG A 227 6.39 17.86 22.07
N PRO A 228 5.72 16.70 22.09
CA PRO A 228 4.44 16.55 21.44
C PRO A 228 3.36 17.37 22.15
N VAL A 229 2.55 18.09 21.38
CA VAL A 229 1.36 18.78 21.89
C VAL A 229 0.13 18.02 21.40
N PHE A 230 -0.53 17.32 22.31
CA PHE A 230 -1.68 16.50 21.97
C PHE A 230 -2.86 17.37 21.50
N SER A 231 -3.44 16.97 20.37
CA SER A 231 -4.63 17.58 19.80
C SER A 231 -5.53 16.49 19.21
N GLY A 232 -6.61 16.16 19.91
CA GLY A 232 -7.59 15.17 19.46
C GLY A 232 -8.21 15.52 18.10
N LYS A 233 -8.42 16.82 17.83
CA LYS A 233 -8.91 17.29 16.52
C LYS A 233 -7.92 16.99 15.39
N ALA A 234 -6.63 17.20 15.64
CA ALA A 234 -5.59 16.92 14.64
C ALA A 234 -5.42 15.41 14.41
N LEU A 235 -5.47 14.61 15.48
CA LEU A 235 -5.43 13.15 15.37
C LEU A 235 -6.64 12.62 14.59
N LEU A 236 -7.86 13.06 14.92
CA LEU A 236 -9.06 12.68 14.16
C LEU A 236 -8.96 13.11 12.69
N LYS A 237 -8.40 14.29 12.43
CA LYS A 237 -8.17 14.77 11.07
C LYS A 237 -7.18 13.88 10.31
N ALA A 238 -6.09 13.46 10.93
CA ALA A 238 -5.14 12.51 10.34
C ALA A 238 -5.81 11.15 10.06
N CYS A 239 -6.60 10.62 11.00
CA CYS A 239 -7.35 9.38 10.79
C CYS A 239 -8.35 9.50 9.63
N THR A 240 -9.14 10.58 9.58
CA THR A 240 -10.10 10.77 8.48
C THR A 240 -9.42 10.98 7.13
N ASN A 241 -8.28 11.68 7.09
CA ASN A 241 -7.54 11.86 5.85
C ASN A 241 -6.94 10.55 5.31
N GLY A 242 -6.46 9.67 6.20
CA GLY A 242 -5.87 8.40 5.81
C GLY A 242 -6.86 7.23 5.77
N SER A 243 -8.15 7.46 6.08
CA SER A 243 -9.16 6.38 6.10
C SER A 243 -9.35 5.69 4.76
N SER A 244 -9.04 6.34 3.65
CA SER A 244 -9.01 5.74 2.31
C SER A 244 -8.07 4.54 2.23
N GLU A 245 -6.90 4.62 2.86
CA GLU A 245 -5.92 3.54 2.87
C GLU A 245 -6.41 2.35 3.71
N LEU A 246 -7.01 2.65 4.88
CA LEU A 246 -7.62 1.63 5.71
C LEU A 246 -8.74 0.89 4.96
N MET A 247 -9.64 1.65 4.29
CA MET A 247 -10.71 1.08 3.49
C MET A 247 -10.19 0.22 2.35
N THR A 248 -9.18 0.68 1.63
CA THR A 248 -8.57 -0.06 0.52
C THR A 248 -8.01 -1.40 0.99
N ASN A 249 -7.22 -1.40 2.06
CA ASN A 249 -6.57 -2.62 2.56
C ASN A 249 -7.57 -3.62 3.16
N LEU A 250 -8.55 -3.17 3.95
CA LEU A 250 -9.60 -4.04 4.49
C LEU A 250 -10.47 -4.63 3.39
N SER A 251 -10.82 -3.82 2.39
CA SER A 251 -11.62 -4.28 1.24
C SER A 251 -10.89 -5.33 0.41
N ALA A 252 -9.57 -5.18 0.23
CA ALA A 252 -8.78 -6.10 -0.57
C ALA A 252 -8.86 -7.55 -0.09
N SER A 253 -8.88 -7.79 1.23
CA SER A 253 -9.01 -9.13 1.81
C SER A 253 -10.38 -9.75 1.50
N LEU A 254 -11.46 -8.99 1.66
CA LEU A 254 -12.81 -9.47 1.36
C LEU A 254 -13.00 -9.73 -0.14
N VAL A 255 -12.53 -8.81 -0.96
CA VAL A 255 -12.61 -8.93 -2.43
C VAL A 255 -11.78 -10.11 -2.92
N GLY A 256 -10.57 -10.31 -2.38
CA GLY A 256 -9.73 -11.47 -2.68
C GLY A 256 -10.43 -12.80 -2.38
N ALA A 257 -11.12 -12.89 -1.24
CA ALA A 257 -11.91 -14.07 -0.89
C ALA A 257 -13.05 -14.33 -1.88
N LEU A 258 -13.75 -13.27 -2.33
CA LEU A 258 -14.81 -13.38 -3.34
C LEU A 258 -14.27 -13.81 -4.72
N TYR A 259 -13.10 -13.27 -5.13
CA TYR A 259 -12.44 -13.74 -6.35
C TYR A 259 -12.13 -15.22 -6.28
N ASN A 260 -11.50 -15.69 -5.21
CA ASN A 260 -11.19 -17.10 -5.02
C ASN A 260 -12.44 -17.98 -5.04
N TRP A 261 -13.52 -17.55 -4.40
CA TRP A 261 -14.79 -18.28 -4.41
C TRP A 261 -15.38 -18.41 -5.82
N GLN A 262 -15.43 -17.32 -6.59
CA GLN A 262 -15.92 -17.36 -7.97
C GLN A 262 -15.02 -18.17 -8.90
N LEU A 263 -13.71 -18.05 -8.74
CA LEU A 263 -12.72 -18.79 -9.52
C LEU A 263 -12.81 -20.30 -9.29
N LEU A 264 -12.93 -20.72 -8.02
CA LEU A 264 -13.13 -22.13 -7.66
C LEU A 264 -14.43 -22.68 -8.29
N ARG A 265 -15.48 -21.87 -8.32
CA ARG A 265 -16.77 -22.29 -8.91
C ARG A 265 -16.73 -22.44 -10.42
N LEU A 266 -16.02 -21.57 -11.15
CA LEU A 266 -16.04 -21.52 -12.61
C LEU A 266 -14.84 -22.21 -13.28
N GLY A 267 -13.65 -22.15 -12.66
CA GLY A 267 -12.39 -22.63 -13.23
C GLY A 267 -11.64 -23.61 -12.31
N GLY A 268 -12.23 -23.99 -11.16
CA GLY A 268 -11.58 -24.91 -10.25
C GLY A 268 -10.23 -24.40 -9.73
N ALA A 269 -9.31 -25.33 -9.50
CA ALA A 269 -7.94 -25.01 -9.00
C ALA A 269 -7.14 -24.16 -10.02
N ASP A 270 -7.34 -24.39 -11.32
CA ASP A 270 -6.63 -23.68 -12.38
C ASP A 270 -7.02 -22.22 -12.46
N GLY A 271 -8.30 -21.89 -12.23
CA GLY A 271 -8.75 -20.52 -12.13
C GLY A 271 -8.07 -19.76 -11.00
N VAL A 272 -7.93 -20.39 -9.82
CA VAL A 272 -7.25 -19.79 -8.65
C VAL A 272 -5.75 -19.64 -8.91
N ALA A 273 -5.12 -20.64 -9.55
CA ALA A 273 -3.70 -20.59 -9.90
C ALA A 273 -3.40 -19.47 -10.91
N ALA A 274 -4.23 -19.35 -11.96
CA ALA A 274 -4.14 -18.26 -12.93
C ALA A 274 -4.26 -16.89 -12.27
N TYR A 275 -5.23 -16.72 -11.36
CA TYR A 275 -5.42 -15.49 -10.60
C TYR A 275 -4.22 -15.15 -9.74
N GLY A 276 -3.60 -16.13 -9.10
CA GLY A 276 -2.38 -15.92 -8.31
C GLY A 276 -1.26 -15.27 -9.14
N VAL A 277 -1.02 -15.79 -10.36
CA VAL A 277 -0.02 -15.23 -11.28
C VAL A 277 -0.38 -13.79 -11.69
N ILE A 278 -1.65 -13.56 -12.05
CA ILE A 278 -2.14 -12.23 -12.42
C ILE A 278 -1.97 -11.24 -11.27
N MET A 279 -2.24 -11.65 -10.02
CA MET A 279 -2.09 -10.80 -8.85
C MET A 279 -0.64 -10.37 -8.60
N TYR A 280 0.35 -11.27 -8.74
CA TYR A 280 1.76 -10.89 -8.59
C TYR A 280 2.17 -9.80 -9.58
N VAL A 281 1.76 -9.94 -10.84
CA VAL A 281 2.03 -8.94 -11.87
C VAL A 281 1.29 -7.63 -11.58
N SER A 282 0.04 -7.73 -11.15
CA SER A 282 -0.80 -6.57 -10.85
C SER A 282 -0.28 -5.74 -9.67
N PHE A 283 0.21 -6.39 -8.60
CA PHE A 283 0.83 -5.70 -7.48
C PHE A 283 2.06 -4.91 -7.88
N PHE A 284 2.90 -5.47 -8.77
CA PHE A 284 4.06 -4.77 -9.30
C PHE A 284 3.69 -3.48 -10.04
N PHE A 285 2.70 -3.56 -10.96
CA PHE A 285 2.24 -2.38 -11.70
C PHE A 285 1.50 -1.37 -10.82
N ALA A 286 0.64 -1.83 -9.92
CA ALA A 286 -0.07 -0.96 -8.98
C ALA A 286 0.90 -0.20 -8.05
N ALA A 287 2.00 -0.85 -7.63
CA ALA A 287 3.03 -0.26 -6.78
C ALA A 287 3.64 1.01 -7.40
N ILE A 288 3.77 1.08 -8.72
CA ILE A 288 4.29 2.26 -9.42
C ILE A 288 3.33 3.44 -9.26
N PHE A 289 2.02 3.23 -9.45
CA PHE A 289 1.02 4.29 -9.29
C PHE A 289 0.87 4.71 -7.82
N ILE A 290 0.90 3.75 -6.90
CA ILE A 290 0.85 4.02 -5.45
C ILE A 290 2.08 4.86 -5.05
N GLY A 291 3.27 4.46 -5.47
CA GLY A 291 4.50 5.20 -5.18
C GLY A 291 4.50 6.62 -5.76
N TYR A 292 3.99 6.79 -6.99
CA TYR A 292 3.81 8.10 -7.59
C TYR A 292 2.85 8.97 -6.79
N ALA A 293 1.69 8.43 -6.42
CA ALA A 293 0.67 9.14 -5.65
C ALA A 293 1.19 9.56 -4.26
N GLN A 294 1.90 8.65 -3.57
CA GLN A 294 2.54 8.94 -2.28
C GLN A 294 3.64 10.01 -2.40
N GLY A 295 4.42 9.99 -3.48
CA GLY A 295 5.43 11.00 -3.75
C GLY A 295 4.82 12.39 -3.99
N CYS A 296 3.70 12.46 -4.69
CA CYS A 296 3.02 13.72 -5.00
C CYS A 296 2.22 14.29 -3.82
N ALA A 297 1.68 13.44 -2.94
CA ALA A 297 0.76 13.88 -1.89
C ALA A 297 1.32 14.97 -0.97
N PRO A 298 2.54 14.90 -0.41
CA PRO A 298 3.09 15.97 0.41
C PRO A 298 3.33 17.27 -0.35
N VAL A 299 3.66 17.19 -1.64
CA VAL A 299 3.84 18.38 -2.50
C VAL A 299 2.51 19.12 -2.68
N VAL A 300 1.44 18.38 -3.03
CA VAL A 300 0.08 18.91 -3.15
C VAL A 300 -0.38 19.50 -1.82
N SER A 301 -0.18 18.79 -0.70
CA SER A 301 -0.56 19.25 0.63
C SER A 301 0.16 20.54 1.02
N TYR A 302 1.45 20.64 0.71
CA TYR A 302 2.25 21.84 0.99
C TYR A 302 1.70 23.06 0.24
N HIS A 303 1.50 22.94 -1.07
CA HIS A 303 0.98 24.03 -1.90
C HIS A 303 -0.46 24.39 -1.54
N TYR A 304 -1.26 23.43 -1.12
CA TYR A 304 -2.59 23.70 -0.57
C TYR A 304 -2.51 24.52 0.72
N GLY A 305 -1.59 24.20 1.62
CA GLY A 305 -1.35 24.98 2.85
C GLY A 305 -0.76 26.36 2.60
N ALA A 306 -0.04 26.55 1.50
CA ALA A 306 0.55 27.82 1.08
C ALA A 306 -0.40 28.69 0.21
N ASP A 307 -1.66 28.26 0.01
CA ASP A 307 -2.65 28.90 -0.87
C ASP A 307 -2.15 29.12 -2.32
N ASN A 308 -1.20 28.27 -2.76
CA ASN A 308 -0.63 28.34 -4.11
C ASN A 308 -1.48 27.55 -5.10
N THR A 309 -2.59 28.15 -5.51
CA THR A 309 -3.58 27.51 -6.39
C THR A 309 -3.05 27.26 -7.81
N ASP A 310 -2.11 28.07 -8.29
CA ASP A 310 -1.52 27.88 -9.62
C ASP A 310 -0.65 26.64 -9.67
N GLU A 311 0.11 26.38 -8.60
CA GLU A 311 0.88 25.16 -8.50
C GLU A 311 -0.01 23.92 -8.29
N LEU A 312 -1.14 24.04 -7.59
CA LEU A 312 -2.11 22.95 -7.47
C LEU A 312 -2.69 22.55 -8.84
N LYS A 313 -3.06 23.54 -9.67
CA LYS A 313 -3.50 23.29 -11.06
C LYS A 313 -2.42 22.64 -11.91
N ASN A 314 -1.18 23.11 -11.75
CA ASN A 314 -0.02 22.58 -12.45
C ASN A 314 0.23 21.11 -12.06
N LEU A 315 0.27 20.81 -10.76
CA LEU A 315 0.49 19.47 -10.23
C LEU A 315 -0.60 18.49 -10.66
N LEU A 316 -1.88 18.89 -10.61
CA LEU A 316 -2.98 18.06 -11.08
C LEU A 316 -2.83 17.74 -12.58
N ARG A 317 -2.56 18.77 -13.40
CA ARG A 317 -2.41 18.63 -14.86
C ARG A 317 -1.22 17.73 -15.23
N ILE A 318 -0.08 17.93 -14.58
CA ILE A 318 1.11 17.10 -14.81
C ILE A 318 0.83 15.65 -14.38
N SER A 319 0.25 15.46 -13.20
CA SER A 319 -0.04 14.12 -12.68
C SER A 319 -1.00 13.35 -13.56
N LEU A 320 -2.08 13.99 -14.03
CA LEU A 320 -3.02 13.33 -14.95
C LEU A 320 -2.33 12.91 -16.26
N ARG A 321 -1.41 13.74 -16.80
CA ARG A 321 -0.62 13.38 -17.99
C ARG A 321 0.34 12.23 -17.73
N VAL A 322 1.07 12.27 -16.61
CA VAL A 322 2.02 11.21 -16.23
C VAL A 322 1.28 9.88 -16.04
N ILE A 323 0.12 9.90 -15.38
CA ILE A 323 -0.71 8.71 -15.17
C ILE A 323 -1.27 8.19 -16.49
N ALA A 324 -1.73 9.06 -17.38
CA ALA A 324 -2.22 8.64 -18.70
C ALA A 324 -1.12 7.93 -19.51
N VAL A 325 0.06 8.54 -19.60
CA VAL A 325 1.21 7.94 -20.30
C VAL A 325 1.67 6.65 -19.61
N GLY A 326 1.74 6.66 -18.27
CA GLY A 326 2.09 5.49 -17.47
C GLY A 326 1.08 4.36 -17.65
N GLY A 327 -0.22 4.65 -17.65
CA GLY A 327 -1.29 3.66 -17.86
C GLY A 327 -1.21 2.99 -19.23
N VAL A 328 -1.00 3.79 -20.28
CA VAL A 328 -0.79 3.25 -21.64
C VAL A 328 0.48 2.39 -21.71
N ALA A 329 1.57 2.89 -21.14
CA ALA A 329 2.83 2.12 -21.10
C ALA A 329 2.65 0.78 -20.36
N MET A 330 2.00 0.79 -19.18
CA MET A 330 1.77 -0.43 -18.38
C MET A 330 0.84 -1.41 -19.09
N LEU A 331 -0.22 -0.92 -19.76
CA LEU A 331 -1.07 -1.75 -20.59
C LEU A 331 -0.24 -2.42 -21.71
N CYS A 332 0.54 -1.64 -22.47
CA CYS A 332 1.38 -2.18 -23.54
C CYS A 332 2.40 -3.20 -23.01
N PHE A 333 3.08 -2.92 -21.90
CA PHE A 333 4.02 -3.85 -21.28
C PHE A 333 3.33 -5.12 -20.80
N SER A 334 2.17 -5.01 -20.15
CA SER A 334 1.42 -6.17 -19.67
C SER A 334 0.93 -7.05 -20.83
N GLU A 335 0.43 -6.45 -21.90
CA GLU A 335 0.01 -7.18 -23.11
C GLU A 335 1.19 -7.91 -23.78
N LEU A 336 2.32 -7.24 -23.93
CA LEU A 336 3.53 -7.83 -24.53
C LEU A 336 4.12 -8.94 -23.65
N LEU A 337 4.08 -8.76 -22.32
CA LEU A 337 4.67 -9.71 -21.37
C LEU A 337 3.67 -10.78 -20.90
N ALA A 338 2.38 -10.70 -21.25
CA ALA A 338 1.37 -11.65 -20.80
C ALA A 338 1.75 -13.10 -21.11
N ALA A 339 2.08 -13.41 -22.36
CA ALA A 339 2.47 -14.77 -22.74
C ALA A 339 3.83 -15.22 -22.17
N PRO A 340 4.92 -14.41 -22.21
CA PRO A 340 6.19 -14.77 -21.57
C PRO A 340 6.08 -14.99 -20.06
N LEU A 341 5.38 -14.11 -19.35
CA LEU A 341 5.20 -14.24 -17.90
C LEU A 341 4.33 -15.44 -17.54
N SER A 342 3.21 -15.64 -18.24
CA SER A 342 2.38 -16.83 -18.02
C SER A 342 3.17 -18.10 -18.26
N ARG A 343 3.98 -18.16 -19.33
CA ARG A 343 4.85 -19.31 -19.61
C ARG A 343 5.90 -19.54 -18.52
N PHE A 344 6.45 -18.48 -17.95
CA PHE A 344 7.42 -18.59 -16.86
C PHE A 344 6.81 -19.23 -15.62
N PHE A 345 5.57 -18.87 -15.25
CA PHE A 345 4.92 -19.36 -14.04
C PHE A 345 4.19 -20.70 -14.24
N VAL A 346 3.50 -20.88 -15.37
CA VAL A 346 2.57 -22.01 -15.58
C VAL A 346 2.80 -22.72 -16.93
N GLY A 347 3.98 -22.60 -17.52
CA GLY A 347 4.32 -23.20 -18.83
C GLY A 347 4.35 -24.73 -18.86
N TYR A 348 4.19 -25.37 -17.71
CA TYR A 348 4.11 -26.83 -17.58
C TYR A 348 2.71 -27.39 -17.93
N ASP A 349 1.69 -26.55 -18.02
CA ASP A 349 0.31 -26.92 -18.32
C ASP A 349 -0.26 -26.00 -19.42
N ALA A 350 -0.69 -26.58 -20.55
CA ALA A 350 -1.13 -25.82 -21.71
C ALA A 350 -2.48 -25.12 -21.50
N GLU A 351 -3.44 -25.75 -20.81
CA GLU A 351 -4.75 -25.17 -20.54
C GLU A 351 -4.62 -24.02 -19.54
N LEU A 352 -3.87 -24.23 -18.46
CA LEU A 352 -3.60 -23.21 -17.46
C LEU A 352 -2.82 -22.03 -18.07
N LEU A 353 -1.89 -22.29 -18.98
CA LEU A 353 -1.14 -21.26 -19.71
C LEU A 353 -2.06 -20.37 -20.54
N GLU A 354 -2.99 -20.97 -21.29
CA GLU A 354 -3.94 -20.23 -22.12
C GLU A 354 -4.89 -19.40 -21.24
N LEU A 355 -5.44 -20.01 -20.19
CA LEU A 355 -6.31 -19.34 -19.23
C LEU A 355 -5.62 -18.15 -18.55
N THR A 356 -4.37 -18.35 -18.09
CA THR A 356 -3.58 -17.30 -17.43
C THR A 356 -3.23 -16.17 -18.39
N THR A 357 -2.83 -16.50 -19.62
CA THR A 357 -2.49 -15.51 -20.65
C THR A 357 -3.70 -14.65 -21.03
N LEU A 358 -4.85 -15.27 -21.25
CA LEU A 358 -6.09 -14.55 -21.56
C LEU A 358 -6.54 -13.70 -20.36
N GLY A 359 -6.53 -14.29 -19.16
CA GLY A 359 -6.89 -13.58 -17.93
C GLY A 359 -6.00 -12.36 -17.70
N MET A 360 -4.68 -12.49 -17.90
CA MET A 360 -3.74 -11.37 -17.75
C MET A 360 -4.02 -10.26 -18.76
N LYS A 361 -4.30 -10.59 -20.01
CA LYS A 361 -4.65 -9.60 -21.04
C LYS A 361 -5.92 -8.84 -20.70
N LEU A 362 -6.99 -9.53 -20.31
CA LEU A 362 -8.25 -8.90 -19.94
C LEU A 362 -8.10 -8.05 -18.67
N TYR A 363 -7.38 -8.54 -17.67
CA TYR A 363 -7.12 -7.83 -16.43
C TYR A 363 -6.27 -6.57 -16.66
N SER A 364 -5.29 -6.63 -17.57
CA SER A 364 -4.35 -5.53 -17.84
C SER A 364 -5.03 -4.26 -18.34
N LEU A 365 -6.22 -4.35 -18.92
CA LEU A 365 -7.04 -3.19 -19.29
C LEU A 365 -7.32 -2.27 -18.09
N SER A 366 -7.35 -2.81 -16.88
CA SER A 366 -7.52 -2.04 -15.65
C SER A 366 -6.35 -1.07 -15.39
N PHE A 367 -5.13 -1.37 -15.87
CA PHE A 367 -3.96 -0.51 -15.66
C PHE A 367 -4.09 0.85 -16.35
N LEU A 368 -4.89 0.93 -17.40
CA LEU A 368 -5.18 2.20 -18.05
C LEU A 368 -5.93 3.18 -17.13
N LEU A 369 -6.71 2.65 -16.18
CA LEU A 369 -7.66 3.41 -15.37
C LEU A 369 -7.27 3.50 -13.90
N CYS A 370 -6.67 2.44 -13.35
CA CYS A 370 -6.41 2.34 -11.91
C CYS A 370 -5.52 3.47 -11.39
N GLY A 371 -4.56 3.94 -12.18
CA GLY A 371 -3.69 5.06 -11.81
C GLY A 371 -4.45 6.36 -11.54
N PHE A 372 -5.47 6.66 -12.34
CA PHE A 372 -6.32 7.84 -12.13
C PHE A 372 -7.10 7.75 -10.83
N ASN A 373 -7.61 6.57 -10.50
CA ASN A 373 -8.40 6.35 -9.29
C ASN A 373 -7.52 6.36 -8.02
N ILE A 374 -6.34 5.74 -8.08
CA ILE A 374 -5.35 5.78 -6.99
C ILE A 374 -4.93 7.23 -6.72
N PHE A 375 -4.52 7.94 -7.77
CA PHE A 375 -4.09 9.33 -7.63
C PHE A 375 -5.22 10.26 -7.19
N GLY A 376 -6.43 10.09 -7.72
CA GLY A 376 -7.58 10.93 -7.34
C GLY A 376 -7.93 10.82 -5.86
N SER A 377 -7.95 9.61 -5.30
CA SER A 377 -8.12 9.39 -3.88
C SER A 377 -6.98 10.05 -3.08
N ALA A 378 -5.72 9.82 -3.46
CA ALA A 378 -4.56 10.41 -2.81
C ALA A 378 -4.52 11.94 -2.92
N PHE A 379 -4.99 12.51 -4.04
CA PHE A 379 -5.10 13.95 -4.24
C PHE A 379 -6.09 14.58 -3.25
N PHE A 380 -7.24 13.97 -3.01
CA PHE A 380 -8.17 14.45 -1.99
C PHE A 380 -7.65 14.25 -0.55
N THR A 381 -6.90 13.19 -0.28
CA THR A 381 -6.16 13.04 0.97
C THR A 381 -5.16 14.20 1.15
N ALA A 382 -4.42 14.53 0.10
CA ALA A 382 -3.46 15.63 0.10
C ALA A 382 -4.12 17.00 0.30
N LEU A 383 -5.31 17.22 -0.26
CA LEU A 383 -6.14 18.41 0.00
C LEU A 383 -6.80 18.40 1.38
N ASN A 384 -6.44 17.45 2.24
CA ASN A 384 -7.05 17.26 3.55
C ASN A 384 -8.58 17.08 3.52
N ASN A 385 -9.10 16.50 2.43
CA ASN A 385 -10.50 16.11 2.28
C ASN A 385 -10.63 14.57 2.37
N GLY A 386 -10.36 14.05 3.56
CA GLY A 386 -10.36 12.61 3.82
C GLY A 386 -11.69 11.92 3.56
N ILE A 387 -12.82 12.63 3.74
CA ILE A 387 -14.15 12.05 3.48
C ILE A 387 -14.31 11.72 1.99
N VAL A 388 -13.97 12.65 1.10
CA VAL A 388 -14.06 12.40 -0.35
C VAL A 388 -13.10 11.29 -0.76
N SER A 389 -11.86 11.31 -0.25
CA SER A 389 -10.89 10.25 -0.49
C SER A 389 -11.39 8.88 -0.04
N ALA A 390 -11.95 8.79 1.17
CA ALA A 390 -12.53 7.55 1.71
C ALA A 390 -13.71 7.04 0.88
N VAL A 391 -14.60 7.93 0.44
CA VAL A 391 -15.74 7.57 -0.41
C VAL A 391 -15.26 7.02 -1.75
N ILE A 392 -14.29 7.67 -2.41
CA ILE A 392 -13.71 7.18 -3.67
C ILE A 392 -13.13 5.79 -3.46
N SER A 393 -12.30 5.60 -2.43
CA SER A 393 -11.66 4.31 -2.15
C SER A 393 -12.68 3.22 -1.80
N PHE A 394 -13.64 3.50 -0.94
CA PHE A 394 -14.67 2.56 -0.53
C PHE A 394 -15.53 2.10 -1.72
N LEU A 395 -16.01 3.04 -2.53
CA LEU A 395 -16.80 2.71 -3.71
C LEU A 395 -15.97 1.88 -4.71
N ARG A 396 -14.71 2.29 -4.95
CA ARG A 396 -13.82 1.60 -5.88
C ARG A 396 -13.49 0.20 -5.43
N THR A 397 -12.97 0.03 -4.22
CA THR A 397 -12.35 -1.22 -3.78
C THR A 397 -13.34 -2.21 -3.17
N LEU A 398 -14.49 -1.74 -2.69
CA LEU A 398 -15.51 -2.62 -2.12
C LEU A 398 -16.75 -2.68 -3.02
N VAL A 399 -17.48 -1.58 -3.13
CA VAL A 399 -18.82 -1.61 -3.74
C VAL A 399 -18.77 -2.05 -5.20
N PHE A 400 -17.96 -1.39 -6.01
CA PHE A 400 -17.91 -1.69 -7.45
C PHE A 400 -17.22 -3.02 -7.74
N GLN A 401 -16.16 -3.38 -6.99
CA GLN A 401 -15.51 -4.68 -7.18
C GLN A 401 -16.41 -5.84 -6.75
N VAL A 402 -17.06 -5.74 -5.57
CA VAL A 402 -17.99 -6.78 -5.12
C VAL A 402 -19.15 -6.93 -6.09
N THR A 403 -19.75 -5.82 -6.54
CA THR A 403 -20.85 -5.86 -7.52
C THR A 403 -20.38 -6.49 -8.83
N ALA A 404 -19.24 -6.07 -9.36
CA ALA A 404 -18.74 -6.57 -10.63
C ALA A 404 -18.40 -8.07 -10.57
N ILE A 405 -17.73 -8.53 -9.51
CA ILE A 405 -17.35 -9.95 -9.36
C ILE A 405 -18.56 -10.86 -9.12
N LEU A 406 -19.65 -10.32 -8.59
CA LEU A 406 -20.89 -11.09 -8.42
C LEU A 406 -21.74 -11.12 -9.71
N VAL A 407 -21.77 -10.03 -10.47
CA VAL A 407 -22.67 -9.88 -11.63
C VAL A 407 -22.04 -10.36 -12.94
N LEU A 408 -20.81 -9.89 -13.26
CA LEU A 408 -20.22 -10.16 -14.58
C LEU A 408 -19.95 -11.63 -14.88
N PRO A 409 -19.57 -12.49 -13.92
CA PRO A 409 -19.40 -13.91 -14.20
C PRO A 409 -20.69 -14.63 -14.63
N HIS A 410 -21.87 -14.14 -14.24
CA HIS A 410 -23.14 -14.70 -14.72
C HIS A 410 -23.41 -14.38 -16.18
N LEU A 411 -22.84 -13.29 -16.71
CA LEU A 411 -23.02 -12.84 -18.09
C LEU A 411 -21.92 -13.35 -19.04
N LEU A 412 -20.67 -13.40 -18.56
CA LEU A 412 -19.47 -13.61 -19.36
C LEU A 412 -18.64 -14.81 -18.88
N GLY A 413 -19.12 -15.59 -17.92
CA GLY A 413 -18.40 -16.74 -17.37
C GLY A 413 -17.03 -16.31 -16.79
N MET A 414 -15.99 -17.09 -17.08
CA MET A 414 -14.63 -16.84 -16.60
C MET A 414 -14.09 -15.47 -17.05
N ASN A 415 -14.38 -15.01 -18.26
CA ASN A 415 -13.98 -13.70 -18.74
C ASN A 415 -14.60 -12.56 -17.91
N GLY A 416 -15.79 -12.79 -17.35
CA GLY A 416 -16.45 -11.85 -16.43
C GLY A 416 -15.67 -11.65 -15.14
N ILE A 417 -14.95 -12.67 -14.66
CA ILE A 417 -14.08 -12.55 -13.49
C ILE A 417 -12.91 -11.59 -13.80
N TRP A 418 -12.22 -11.80 -14.94
CA TRP A 418 -11.10 -10.98 -15.35
C TRP A 418 -11.50 -9.52 -15.64
N LEU A 419 -12.68 -9.32 -16.22
CA LEU A 419 -13.21 -8.00 -16.53
C LEU A 419 -13.86 -7.28 -15.35
N SER A 420 -14.08 -7.96 -14.22
CA SER A 420 -14.70 -7.37 -13.04
C SER A 420 -13.90 -6.19 -12.50
N VAL A 421 -12.56 -6.29 -12.47
CA VAL A 421 -11.70 -5.19 -12.05
C VAL A 421 -11.80 -4.01 -13.02
N VAL A 422 -11.86 -4.28 -14.33
CA VAL A 422 -11.97 -3.22 -15.36
C VAL A 422 -13.28 -2.44 -15.19
N ALA A 423 -14.39 -3.16 -15.03
CA ALA A 423 -15.70 -2.54 -14.80
C ALA A 423 -15.74 -1.70 -13.51
N ALA A 424 -15.14 -2.21 -12.44
CA ALA A 424 -15.01 -1.47 -11.18
C ALA A 424 -14.17 -0.21 -11.33
N GLU A 425 -13.04 -0.27 -12.06
CA GLU A 425 -12.18 0.90 -12.31
C GLU A 425 -12.87 1.94 -13.21
N ILE A 426 -13.67 1.53 -14.18
CA ILE A 426 -14.50 2.43 -15.00
C ILE A 426 -15.51 3.17 -14.11
N ALA A 427 -16.26 2.43 -13.28
CA ALA A 427 -17.24 3.04 -12.38
C ALA A 427 -16.58 4.01 -11.39
N ALA A 428 -15.44 3.62 -10.84
CA ALA A 428 -14.65 4.47 -9.94
C ALA A 428 -14.13 5.73 -10.63
N LEU A 429 -13.73 5.65 -11.90
CA LEU A 429 -13.27 6.81 -12.67
C LEU A 429 -14.36 7.87 -12.81
N PHE A 430 -15.62 7.48 -13.05
CA PHE A 430 -16.75 8.42 -13.09
C PHE A 430 -16.96 9.10 -11.74
N VAL A 431 -16.89 8.36 -10.63
CA VAL A 431 -16.99 8.93 -9.27
C VAL A 431 -15.85 9.89 -9.00
N ASN A 432 -14.63 9.52 -9.36
CA ASN A 432 -13.44 10.35 -9.18
C ASN A 432 -13.54 11.64 -10.00
N ALA A 433 -13.91 11.54 -11.29
CA ALA A 433 -14.12 12.69 -12.15
C ALA A 433 -15.23 13.61 -11.60
N PHE A 434 -16.34 13.04 -11.12
CA PHE A 434 -17.41 13.81 -10.47
C PHE A 434 -16.89 14.62 -9.28
N PHE A 435 -16.14 14.02 -8.38
CA PHE A 435 -15.60 14.72 -7.22
C PHE A 435 -14.55 15.76 -7.61
N LEU A 436 -13.70 15.49 -8.59
CA LEU A 436 -12.75 16.46 -9.12
C LEU A 436 -13.48 17.69 -9.71
N VAL A 437 -14.51 17.50 -10.52
CA VAL A 437 -15.29 18.60 -11.09
C VAL A 437 -16.06 19.37 -9.99
N LYS A 438 -16.76 18.66 -9.10
CA LYS A 438 -17.55 19.26 -8.02
C LYS A 438 -16.72 20.12 -7.06
N ASN A 439 -15.51 19.69 -6.74
CA ASN A 439 -14.65 20.38 -5.77
C ASN A 439 -13.70 21.40 -6.40
N ARG A 440 -13.67 21.53 -7.74
CA ARG A 440 -12.78 22.44 -8.45
C ARG A 440 -12.88 23.90 -7.97
N LYS A 441 -14.10 24.40 -7.76
CA LYS A 441 -14.31 25.78 -7.28
C LYS A 441 -13.86 25.97 -5.84
N LYS A 442 -13.98 24.92 -5.00
CA LYS A 442 -13.63 24.96 -3.58
C LYS A 442 -12.12 25.03 -3.38
N TYR A 443 -11.35 24.26 -4.13
CA TYR A 443 -9.89 24.15 -3.97
C TYR A 443 -9.11 24.91 -5.06
N GLN A 444 -9.80 25.47 -6.05
CA GLN A 444 -9.25 26.31 -7.13
C GLN A 444 -8.11 25.64 -7.94
N TYR A 445 -8.16 24.31 -8.09
CA TYR A 445 -7.26 23.57 -9.00
C TYR A 445 -7.80 23.45 -10.43
#